data_0342f05bda7626d2e450c4e4a496550e
#
_entry.id   0342f05bda7626d2e450c4e4a496550e
#
_cell.length_a   1.000
_cell.length_b   1.000
_cell.length_c   1.000
_cell.angle_alpha   90.00
_cell.angle_beta   90.00
_cell.angle_gamma   90.00
#
_symmetry.space_group_name_H-M   'P 1'
#
loop_
_entity.id
_entity.type
_entity.pdbx_description
1 polymer ?
#
loop_
_entity_poly.entity_id
_entity_poly.type
_entity_poly.pdbx_seq_one_letter_code
_entity_poly.pdbx_strand_id
1 'polypeptide(L)'
;MSPIVLSVTIVAYFAILFTISYIAGHKADNEGFFVGNHKSAWYIVAFAMIGSTISGVTFVSVPGMVQASSFSYLQMVLGFIVGQIIIAFVLVPLFYRMNLVSIYEYLENRFGSSSYKTGAWFFFISKMLGASVRLFLVCLTLQLLIFKPFHLPFLLNVILTVFIVWLYTFRGGVKSLIWTDVLKTFCLVVSVVLCIYYIASSLHLNFNSLVTTLSDSDFSKTFFFDDVNDKRYFFKQFLAGVFTVIAMNGLDQDMMQRNLSCKNFRDSQKNMITSGISQFFVILLFLMLGVLLYTFTAQQGIKNPDKSDEIFPMIATGNYFPGIVGILFIIGLIASAYSAAGSALTALTTSFTVDILNAQKKGEAALSKIRKHVHIGMAIVMGIIIFVFNLLNNTSVIDAIYTLASYTYGPILGLFAFGIFTKKQIYDKYIPPIAIASPVLCYILQRNSEAWFNGYQISYELLLFNAAFTFTGLCFLIRKKSTINNTTAL
;
A
#
# COMPACT_ATOMS: atom_id res chain seq x y z
N MET A 1 -20.41 -21.04 -4.06
CA MET A 1 -21.50 -20.05 -4.36
C MET A 1 -21.74 -19.98 -5.86
N SER A 2 -22.97 -19.71 -6.32
CA SER A 2 -23.22 -19.54 -7.75
C SER A 2 -22.69 -18.19 -8.25
N PRO A 3 -22.18 -18.08 -9.49
CA PRO A 3 -21.72 -16.82 -10.08
C PRO A 3 -22.78 -15.72 -10.09
N ILE A 4 -24.05 -16.10 -10.17
CA ILE A 4 -25.18 -15.16 -10.13
C ILE A 4 -25.32 -14.51 -8.76
N VAL A 5 -25.25 -15.27 -7.66
CA VAL A 5 -25.30 -14.73 -6.29
C VAL A 5 -24.13 -13.78 -6.04
N LEU A 6 -22.94 -14.13 -6.50
CA LEU A 6 -21.77 -13.26 -6.42
C LEU A 6 -21.98 -11.95 -7.18
N SER A 7 -22.48 -12.02 -8.41
CA SER A 7 -22.77 -10.84 -9.23
C SER A 7 -23.79 -9.91 -8.57
N VAL A 8 -24.89 -10.47 -8.03
CA VAL A 8 -25.93 -9.72 -7.32
C VAL A 8 -25.33 -9.04 -6.07
N THR A 9 -24.50 -9.75 -5.31
CA THR A 9 -23.81 -9.20 -4.11
C THR A 9 -22.94 -8.01 -4.49
N ILE A 10 -22.20 -8.11 -5.58
CA ILE A 10 -21.32 -7.02 -6.06
C ILE A 10 -22.14 -5.81 -6.50
N VAL A 11 -23.21 -6.02 -7.27
CA VAL A 11 -24.10 -4.93 -7.70
C VAL A 11 -24.74 -4.23 -6.49
N ALA A 12 -25.23 -5.01 -5.51
CA ALA A 12 -25.79 -4.47 -4.28
C ALA A 12 -24.75 -3.65 -3.49
N TYR A 13 -23.52 -4.16 -3.36
CA TYR A 13 -22.44 -3.44 -2.73
C TYR A 13 -22.14 -2.09 -3.42
N PHE A 14 -22.04 -2.08 -4.75
CA PHE A 14 -21.82 -0.83 -5.48
C PHE A 14 -22.99 0.15 -5.34
N ALA A 15 -24.23 -0.33 -5.34
CA ALA A 15 -25.40 0.51 -5.09
C ALA A 15 -25.31 1.20 -3.72
N ILE A 16 -24.92 0.46 -2.67
CA ILE A 16 -24.70 1.01 -1.33
C ILE A 16 -23.56 2.03 -1.36
N LEU A 17 -22.44 1.70 -1.99
CA LEU A 17 -21.25 2.55 -2.06
C LEU A 17 -21.53 3.86 -2.81
N PHE A 18 -22.24 3.81 -3.95
CA PHE A 18 -22.65 5.01 -4.69
C PHE A 18 -23.64 5.85 -3.88
N THR A 19 -24.56 5.24 -3.13
CA THR A 19 -25.49 5.95 -2.25
C THR A 19 -24.76 6.68 -1.14
N ILE A 20 -23.82 6.02 -0.45
CA ILE A 20 -22.97 6.64 0.59
C ILE A 20 -22.13 7.79 -0.01
N SER A 21 -21.51 7.56 -1.15
CA SER A 21 -20.72 8.58 -1.84
C SER A 21 -21.54 9.81 -2.25
N TYR A 22 -22.77 9.59 -2.72
CA TYR A 22 -23.69 10.68 -3.08
C TYR A 22 -24.12 11.49 -1.86
N ILE A 23 -24.51 10.84 -0.77
CA ILE A 23 -24.94 11.50 0.48
C ILE A 23 -23.78 12.26 1.13
N ALA A 24 -22.60 11.64 1.20
CA ALA A 24 -21.41 12.25 1.83
C ALA A 24 -20.81 13.39 0.96
N GLY A 25 -20.91 13.29 -0.37
CA GLY A 25 -20.34 14.25 -1.33
C GLY A 25 -21.19 15.52 -1.53
N HIS A 26 -22.46 15.53 -1.11
CA HIS A 26 -23.41 16.62 -1.42
C HIS A 26 -23.13 17.97 -0.72
N LYS A 27 -22.23 18.00 0.28
CA LYS A 27 -21.85 19.22 1.03
C LYS A 27 -20.33 19.37 1.20
N ALA A 28 -19.52 18.79 0.33
CA ALA A 28 -18.07 18.94 0.44
C ALA A 28 -17.64 20.24 -0.25
N ASP A 29 -17.14 21.20 0.52
CA ASP A 29 -16.38 22.34 0.05
C ASP A 29 -14.96 21.90 -0.38
N ASN A 30 -14.24 22.77 -1.07
CA ASN A 30 -12.89 22.45 -1.55
C ASN A 30 -11.91 22.16 -0.38
N GLU A 31 -12.08 22.77 0.77
CA GLU A 31 -11.28 22.55 1.97
C GLU A 31 -11.56 21.17 2.59
N GLY A 32 -12.83 20.76 2.63
CA GLY A 32 -13.24 19.41 3.06
C GLY A 32 -12.75 18.31 2.12
N PHE A 33 -12.55 18.63 0.85
CA PHE A 33 -12.03 17.71 -0.15
C PHE A 33 -10.53 17.40 0.07
N PHE A 34 -9.70 18.41 0.40
CA PHE A 34 -8.24 18.24 0.51
C PHE A 34 -7.76 17.86 1.91
N VAL A 35 -8.35 18.39 2.98
CA VAL A 35 -7.79 18.30 4.34
C VAL A 35 -8.80 17.84 5.40
N GLY A 36 -10.03 17.46 5.03
CA GLY A 36 -11.04 17.00 6.00
C GLY A 36 -11.34 18.02 7.11
N ASN A 37 -11.05 19.33 6.89
CA ASN A 37 -11.22 20.44 7.83
C ASN A 37 -10.48 20.30 9.17
N HIS A 38 -9.47 19.44 9.31
CA HIS A 38 -8.72 19.17 10.56
C HIS A 38 -9.64 18.90 11.78
N LYS A 39 -10.81 18.25 11.57
CA LYS A 39 -11.80 17.99 12.62
C LYS A 39 -12.01 16.53 12.94
N SER A 40 -11.24 15.63 12.31
CA SER A 40 -11.41 14.19 12.48
C SER A 40 -10.89 13.73 13.85
N ALA A 41 -11.69 12.90 14.53
CA ALA A 41 -11.26 12.30 15.78
C ALA A 41 -10.18 11.24 15.49
N TRP A 42 -9.08 11.24 16.23
CA TRP A 42 -7.91 10.41 15.98
C TRP A 42 -8.24 8.90 15.94
N TYR A 43 -9.17 8.41 16.75
CA TYR A 43 -9.56 7.00 16.77
C TYR A 43 -10.34 6.58 15.52
N ILE A 44 -11.14 7.47 14.92
CA ILE A 44 -11.82 7.22 13.64
C ILE A 44 -10.77 7.17 12.51
N VAL A 45 -9.82 8.10 12.54
CA VAL A 45 -8.72 8.12 11.57
C VAL A 45 -7.84 6.87 11.73
N ALA A 46 -7.55 6.44 12.96
CA ALA A 46 -6.77 5.23 13.22
C ALA A 46 -7.47 3.98 12.64
N PHE A 47 -8.77 3.84 12.86
CA PHE A 47 -9.54 2.73 12.31
C PHE A 47 -9.62 2.78 10.78
N ALA A 48 -9.79 3.95 10.19
CA ALA A 48 -9.73 4.15 8.74
C ALA A 48 -8.33 3.86 8.17
N MET A 49 -7.26 4.26 8.89
CA MET A 49 -5.88 3.97 8.48
C MET A 49 -5.53 2.48 8.53
N ILE A 50 -6.04 1.72 9.51
CA ILE A 50 -5.93 0.26 9.51
C ILE A 50 -6.50 -0.29 8.19
N GLY A 51 -7.69 0.15 7.80
CA GLY A 51 -8.31 -0.25 6.54
C GLY A 51 -7.54 0.20 5.31
N SER A 52 -6.83 1.31 5.37
CA SER A 52 -6.04 1.81 4.24
C SER A 52 -4.70 1.07 4.09
N THR A 53 -4.08 0.66 5.19
CA THR A 53 -2.85 -0.12 5.22
C THR A 53 -3.09 -1.59 4.93
N ILE A 54 -4.21 -2.15 5.43
CA ILE A 54 -4.65 -3.51 5.11
C ILE A 54 -5.39 -3.47 3.79
N SER A 55 -4.67 -3.71 2.72
CA SER A 55 -5.23 -3.77 1.37
C SER A 55 -5.88 -5.13 1.09
N GLY A 56 -6.64 -5.23 -0.02
CA GLY A 56 -7.14 -6.52 -0.51
C GLY A 56 -6.02 -7.52 -0.79
N VAL A 57 -4.81 -7.03 -1.10
CA VAL A 57 -3.62 -7.87 -1.25
C VAL A 57 -3.25 -8.50 0.08
N THR A 58 -3.14 -7.74 1.15
CA THR A 58 -2.87 -8.26 2.50
C THR A 58 -3.89 -9.32 2.90
N PHE A 59 -5.17 -9.06 2.59
CA PHE A 59 -6.28 -9.95 2.90
C PHE A 59 -6.21 -11.33 2.21
N VAL A 60 -5.72 -11.36 0.97
CA VAL A 60 -5.65 -12.60 0.17
C VAL A 60 -4.27 -13.24 0.21
N SER A 61 -3.22 -12.42 0.04
CA SER A 61 -1.86 -12.93 -0.11
C SER A 61 -1.21 -13.33 1.23
N VAL A 62 -1.53 -12.66 2.35
CA VAL A 62 -0.92 -13.01 3.65
C VAL A 62 -1.32 -14.40 4.12
N PRO A 63 -2.59 -14.83 4.08
CA PRO A 63 -2.92 -16.22 4.35
C PRO A 63 -2.26 -17.20 3.35
N GLY A 64 -2.20 -16.84 2.08
CA GLY A 64 -1.63 -17.68 1.03
C GLY A 64 -0.13 -17.92 1.16
N MET A 65 0.63 -16.90 1.58
CA MET A 65 2.10 -17.00 1.66
C MET A 65 2.62 -17.90 2.80
N VAL A 66 1.75 -18.28 3.74
CA VAL A 66 2.14 -19.02 4.96
C VAL A 66 2.86 -20.33 4.62
N GLN A 67 2.45 -21.04 3.58
CA GLN A 67 3.10 -22.30 3.16
C GLN A 67 4.58 -22.09 2.78
N ALA A 68 4.90 -20.99 2.10
CA ALA A 68 6.26 -20.71 1.62
C ALA A 68 7.11 -19.96 2.64
N SER A 69 6.49 -19.12 3.46
CA SER A 69 7.19 -18.13 4.29
C SER A 69 7.00 -18.34 5.79
N SER A 70 6.12 -19.28 6.20
CA SER A 70 5.70 -19.43 7.59
C SER A 70 5.20 -18.09 8.15
N PHE A 71 5.40 -17.81 9.42
CA PHE A 71 5.05 -16.52 10.04
C PHE A 71 6.16 -15.45 9.93
N SER A 72 7.14 -15.64 9.03
CA SER A 72 8.25 -14.67 8.87
C SER A 72 7.78 -13.24 8.57
N TYR A 73 6.63 -13.08 7.89
CA TYR A 73 6.06 -11.76 7.62
C TYR A 73 5.74 -10.97 8.91
N LEU A 74 5.50 -11.65 10.04
CA LEU A 74 5.27 -11.00 11.32
C LEU A 74 6.51 -10.24 11.81
N GLN A 75 7.72 -10.71 11.47
CA GLN A 75 8.96 -9.98 11.75
C GLN A 75 9.00 -8.61 11.05
N MET A 76 8.52 -8.57 9.79
CA MET A 76 8.39 -7.31 9.05
C MET A 76 7.34 -6.39 9.67
N VAL A 77 6.24 -6.95 10.17
CA VAL A 77 5.17 -6.18 10.83
C VAL A 77 5.62 -5.62 12.18
N LEU A 78 6.49 -6.31 12.91
CA LEU A 78 7.17 -5.72 14.09
C LEU A 78 7.99 -4.49 13.68
N GLY A 79 8.67 -4.56 12.54
CA GLY A 79 9.34 -3.40 11.95
C GLY A 79 8.37 -2.26 11.62
N PHE A 80 7.15 -2.56 11.14
CA PHE A 80 6.13 -1.53 10.89
C PHE A 80 5.79 -0.73 12.15
N ILE A 81 5.67 -1.37 13.31
CA ILE A 81 5.39 -0.67 14.57
C ILE A 81 6.49 0.36 14.86
N VAL A 82 7.75 -0.06 14.76
CA VAL A 82 8.89 0.83 14.99
C VAL A 82 8.92 1.97 13.96
N GLY A 83 8.69 1.68 12.69
CA GLY A 83 8.60 2.69 11.64
C GLY A 83 7.46 3.69 11.87
N GLN A 84 6.28 3.24 12.32
CA GLN A 84 5.15 4.13 12.68
C GLN A 84 5.51 5.04 13.86
N ILE A 85 6.25 4.54 14.83
CA ILE A 85 6.78 5.38 15.94
C ILE A 85 7.74 6.45 15.40
N ILE A 86 8.64 6.08 14.49
CA ILE A 86 9.57 7.05 13.87
C ILE A 86 8.78 8.11 13.08
N ILE A 87 7.78 7.72 12.28
CA ILE A 87 6.92 8.67 11.58
C ILE A 87 6.24 9.62 12.57
N ALA A 88 5.66 9.07 13.64
CA ALA A 88 4.91 9.84 14.64
C ALA A 88 5.77 10.92 15.32
N PHE A 89 7.03 10.62 15.61
CA PHE A 89 7.89 11.52 16.37
C PHE A 89 8.86 12.35 15.52
N VAL A 90 9.14 11.95 14.27
CA VAL A 90 10.07 12.67 13.38
C VAL A 90 9.31 13.40 12.27
N LEU A 91 8.52 12.68 11.46
CA LEU A 91 7.90 13.27 10.26
C LEU A 91 6.66 14.11 10.59
N VAL A 92 5.77 13.61 11.46
CA VAL A 92 4.53 14.34 11.83
C VAL A 92 4.83 15.72 12.41
N PRO A 93 5.71 15.89 13.41
CA PRO A 93 6.06 17.22 13.90
C PRO A 93 6.70 18.12 12.84
N LEU A 94 7.51 17.56 11.94
CA LEU A 94 8.14 18.30 10.84
C LEU A 94 7.07 18.90 9.91
N PHE A 95 6.12 18.08 9.47
CA PHE A 95 5.07 18.49 8.54
C PHE A 95 4.10 19.50 9.15
N TYR A 96 3.73 19.34 10.43
CA TYR A 96 2.89 20.30 11.15
C TYR A 96 3.59 21.65 11.32
N ARG A 97 4.90 21.69 11.64
CA ARG A 97 5.65 22.94 11.80
C ARG A 97 5.78 23.73 10.50
N MET A 98 5.86 23.04 9.36
CA MET A 98 6.04 23.67 8.06
C MET A 98 4.72 23.99 7.38
N ASN A 99 3.56 23.62 7.96
CA ASN A 99 2.22 23.79 7.37
C ASN A 99 2.15 23.32 5.92
N LEU A 100 2.74 22.17 5.60
CA LEU A 100 2.87 21.67 4.24
C LEU A 100 1.51 21.21 3.70
N VAL A 101 1.19 21.62 2.47
CA VAL A 101 0.06 21.08 1.69
C VAL A 101 0.49 19.80 0.98
N SER A 102 1.69 19.79 0.42
CA SER A 102 2.35 18.60 -0.12
C SER A 102 3.60 18.29 0.69
N ILE A 103 3.79 17.03 1.07
CA ILE A 103 5.00 16.61 1.79
C ILE A 103 6.27 16.86 0.95
N TYR A 104 6.15 16.89 -0.38
CA TYR A 104 7.28 17.11 -1.28
C TYR A 104 7.74 18.58 -1.32
N GLU A 105 6.90 19.56 -0.89
CA GLU A 105 7.32 20.96 -0.68
C GLU A 105 8.48 21.05 0.31
N TYR A 106 8.62 20.07 1.21
CA TYR A 106 9.82 19.95 2.05
C TYR A 106 11.10 19.88 1.22
N LEU A 107 11.09 19.11 0.12
CA LEU A 107 12.27 18.97 -0.75
C LEU A 107 12.55 20.27 -1.51
N GLU A 108 11.50 21.00 -1.91
CA GLU A 108 11.64 22.31 -2.56
C GLU A 108 12.30 23.32 -1.62
N ASN A 109 11.76 23.44 -0.42
CA ASN A 109 12.27 24.37 0.60
C ASN A 109 13.69 24.00 1.05
N ARG A 110 14.04 22.70 0.99
CA ARG A 110 15.33 22.21 1.47
C ARG A 110 16.44 22.24 0.43
N PHE A 111 16.13 21.94 -0.82
CA PHE A 111 17.11 21.77 -1.90
C PHE A 111 16.80 22.60 -3.14
N GLY A 112 15.55 22.60 -3.62
CA GLY A 112 15.11 23.32 -4.79
C GLY A 112 14.07 22.56 -5.63
N SER A 113 13.70 23.16 -6.76
CA SER A 113 12.60 22.69 -7.60
C SER A 113 12.90 21.36 -8.32
N SER A 114 14.18 21.05 -8.62
CA SER A 114 14.52 19.76 -9.24
C SER A 114 14.30 18.61 -8.27
N SER A 115 14.63 18.78 -6.99
CA SER A 115 14.35 17.80 -5.91
C SER A 115 12.87 17.57 -5.73
N TYR A 116 12.08 18.67 -5.69
CA TYR A 116 10.62 18.59 -5.59
C TYR A 116 10.03 17.78 -6.74
N LYS A 117 10.38 18.12 -7.98
CA LYS A 117 9.88 17.40 -9.16
C LYS A 117 10.32 15.94 -9.18
N THR A 118 11.57 15.68 -8.79
CA THR A 118 12.08 14.30 -8.70
C THR A 118 11.27 13.48 -7.70
N GLY A 119 11.05 13.98 -6.49
CA GLY A 119 10.21 13.32 -5.49
C GLY A 119 8.78 13.09 -5.99
N ALA A 120 8.17 14.11 -6.60
CA ALA A 120 6.82 14.01 -7.16
C ALA A 120 6.71 12.98 -8.29
N TRP A 121 7.69 12.88 -9.20
CA TRP A 121 7.70 11.87 -10.26
C TRP A 121 7.89 10.45 -9.73
N PHE A 122 8.82 10.24 -8.79
CA PHE A 122 9.00 8.93 -8.17
C PHE A 122 7.76 8.48 -7.40
N PHE A 123 7.13 9.41 -6.66
CA PHE A 123 5.83 9.14 -6.02
C PHE A 123 4.76 8.78 -7.03
N PHE A 124 4.65 9.55 -8.12
CA PHE A 124 3.67 9.30 -9.18
C PHE A 124 3.82 7.89 -9.76
N ILE A 125 5.03 7.50 -10.14
CA ILE A 125 5.33 6.17 -10.68
C ILE A 125 5.01 5.10 -9.65
N SER A 126 5.47 5.28 -8.41
CA SER A 126 5.25 4.36 -7.31
C SER A 126 3.76 4.14 -7.01
N LYS A 127 3.01 5.23 -6.92
CA LYS A 127 1.57 5.19 -6.62
C LYS A 127 0.79 4.56 -7.76
N MET A 128 1.13 4.86 -9.02
CA MET A 128 0.49 4.30 -10.20
C MET A 128 0.72 2.78 -10.26
N LEU A 129 1.97 2.33 -10.16
CA LEU A 129 2.31 0.92 -10.17
C LEU A 129 1.68 0.17 -8.99
N GLY A 130 1.86 0.69 -7.77
CA GLY A 130 1.33 0.06 -6.56
C GLY A 130 -0.20 -0.04 -6.55
N ALA A 131 -0.92 0.96 -7.05
CA ALA A 131 -2.37 0.93 -7.16
C ALA A 131 -2.85 -0.06 -8.24
N SER A 132 -2.17 -0.08 -9.39
CA SER A 132 -2.49 -1.00 -10.49
C SER A 132 -2.31 -2.46 -10.08
N VAL A 133 -1.20 -2.78 -9.39
CA VAL A 133 -0.94 -4.15 -8.90
C VAL A 133 -1.93 -4.59 -7.82
N ARG A 134 -2.35 -3.67 -6.94
CA ARG A 134 -3.41 -3.98 -5.97
C ARG A 134 -4.76 -4.25 -6.65
N LEU A 135 -5.10 -3.45 -7.66
CA LEU A 135 -6.34 -3.64 -8.40
C LEU A 135 -6.30 -4.90 -9.28
N PHE A 136 -5.12 -5.29 -9.76
CA PHE A 136 -4.91 -6.55 -10.48
C PHE A 136 -5.38 -7.75 -9.67
N LEU A 137 -5.07 -7.83 -8.37
CA LEU A 137 -5.50 -8.94 -7.52
C LEU A 137 -7.02 -9.10 -7.50
N VAL A 138 -7.74 -7.98 -7.48
CA VAL A 138 -9.21 -8.00 -7.56
C VAL A 138 -9.68 -8.45 -8.93
N CYS A 139 -9.06 -7.96 -10.00
CA CYS A 139 -9.36 -8.44 -11.35
C CYS A 139 -9.10 -9.96 -11.45
N LEU A 140 -8.03 -10.48 -10.83
CA LEU A 140 -7.75 -11.91 -10.79
C LEU A 140 -8.85 -12.68 -10.07
N THR A 141 -9.27 -12.23 -8.89
CA THR A 141 -10.33 -12.87 -8.11
C THR A 141 -11.68 -12.80 -8.83
N LEU A 142 -12.04 -11.63 -9.40
CA LEU A 142 -13.27 -11.50 -10.19
C LEU A 142 -13.23 -12.37 -11.44
N GLN A 143 -12.05 -12.52 -12.07
CA GLN A 143 -11.88 -13.41 -13.22
C GLN A 143 -12.21 -14.85 -12.86
N LEU A 144 -11.66 -15.36 -11.76
CA LEU A 144 -11.90 -16.71 -11.30
C LEU A 144 -13.36 -16.97 -10.94
N LEU A 145 -13.97 -16.04 -10.22
CA LEU A 145 -15.28 -16.26 -9.60
C LEU A 145 -16.46 -15.90 -10.49
N ILE A 146 -16.29 -14.97 -11.43
CA ILE A 146 -17.38 -14.42 -12.23
C ILE A 146 -17.10 -14.53 -13.72
N PHE A 147 -16.03 -13.91 -14.21
CA PHE A 147 -15.83 -13.77 -15.65
C PHE A 147 -15.51 -15.09 -16.34
N LYS A 148 -14.67 -15.96 -15.72
CA LYS A 148 -14.34 -17.28 -16.27
C LYS A 148 -15.53 -18.22 -16.37
N PRO A 149 -16.43 -18.32 -15.38
CA PRO A 149 -17.67 -19.10 -15.52
C PRO A 149 -18.60 -18.63 -16.64
N PHE A 150 -18.59 -17.35 -16.99
CA PHE A 150 -19.33 -16.79 -18.12
C PHE A 150 -18.52 -16.74 -19.44
N HIS A 151 -17.33 -17.37 -19.49
CA HIS A 151 -16.42 -17.37 -20.64
C HIS A 151 -16.01 -15.97 -21.12
N LEU A 152 -15.97 -14.98 -20.22
CA LEU A 152 -15.61 -13.61 -20.55
C LEU A 152 -14.10 -13.38 -20.43
N PRO A 153 -13.48 -12.61 -21.36
CA PRO A 153 -12.04 -12.39 -21.38
C PRO A 153 -11.57 -11.46 -20.23
N PHE A 154 -10.34 -11.65 -19.77
CA PHE A 154 -9.71 -10.83 -18.72
C PHE A 154 -9.68 -9.33 -19.04
N LEU A 155 -9.51 -8.98 -20.32
CA LEU A 155 -9.53 -7.58 -20.75
C LEU A 155 -10.86 -6.88 -20.44
N LEU A 156 -12.00 -7.56 -20.65
CA LEU A 156 -13.32 -7.02 -20.31
C LEU A 156 -13.46 -6.77 -18.81
N ASN A 157 -12.97 -7.70 -17.99
CA ASN A 157 -12.93 -7.53 -16.53
C ASN A 157 -12.13 -6.29 -16.14
N VAL A 158 -10.91 -6.11 -16.68
CA VAL A 158 -10.07 -4.94 -16.41
C VAL A 158 -10.78 -3.64 -16.80
N ILE A 159 -11.38 -3.60 -18.00
CA ILE A 159 -12.10 -2.41 -18.48
C ILE A 159 -13.26 -2.06 -17.54
N LEU A 160 -14.09 -3.03 -17.17
CA LEU A 160 -15.22 -2.80 -16.27
C LEU A 160 -14.77 -2.38 -14.87
N THR A 161 -13.76 -3.04 -14.33
CA THR A 161 -13.20 -2.72 -13.00
C THR A 161 -12.67 -1.30 -12.96
N VAL A 162 -11.84 -0.91 -13.93
CA VAL A 162 -11.27 0.44 -14.00
C VAL A 162 -12.35 1.49 -14.27
N PHE A 163 -13.34 1.17 -15.11
CA PHE A 163 -14.48 2.07 -15.38
C PHE A 163 -15.28 2.35 -14.10
N ILE A 164 -15.55 1.33 -13.28
CA ILE A 164 -16.25 1.50 -12.00
C ILE A 164 -15.41 2.37 -11.04
N VAL A 165 -14.08 2.15 -10.95
CA VAL A 165 -13.18 3.00 -10.14
C VAL A 165 -13.26 4.44 -10.60
N TRP A 166 -13.16 4.68 -11.90
CA TRP A 166 -13.26 6.02 -12.47
C TRP A 166 -14.61 6.68 -12.17
N LEU A 167 -15.71 5.96 -12.36
CA LEU A 167 -17.07 6.47 -12.12
C LEU A 167 -17.31 6.84 -10.65
N TYR A 168 -16.80 6.00 -9.72
CA TYR A 168 -16.92 6.22 -8.29
C TYR A 168 -16.11 7.43 -7.81
N THR A 169 -14.90 7.64 -8.36
CA THR A 169 -13.98 8.69 -7.93
C THR A 169 -14.31 10.05 -8.54
N PHE A 170 -15.10 10.09 -9.59
CA PHE A 170 -15.43 11.32 -10.30
C PHE A 170 -16.12 12.36 -9.41
N ARG A 171 -16.87 11.96 -8.38
CA ARG A 171 -17.62 12.82 -7.44
C ARG A 171 -17.18 12.69 -5.97
N GLY A 172 -16.33 11.72 -5.61
CA GLY A 172 -15.99 11.42 -4.23
C GLY A 172 -14.94 12.35 -3.61
N GLY A 173 -15.18 12.87 -2.40
CA GLY A 173 -14.18 13.57 -1.59
C GLY A 173 -13.62 12.68 -0.47
N VAL A 174 -12.53 13.13 0.18
CA VAL A 174 -11.83 12.41 1.27
C VAL A 174 -12.78 12.01 2.43
N LYS A 175 -13.81 12.81 2.68
CA LYS A 175 -14.80 12.55 3.74
C LYS A 175 -15.63 11.28 3.51
N SER A 176 -15.94 10.94 2.24
CA SER A 176 -16.64 9.70 1.91
C SER A 176 -15.72 8.48 2.03
N LEU A 177 -14.42 8.65 1.76
CA LEU A 177 -13.43 7.57 1.85
C LEU A 177 -13.26 7.05 3.28
N ILE A 178 -13.30 7.92 4.29
CA ILE A 178 -13.16 7.49 5.70
C ILE A 178 -14.28 6.52 6.09
N TRP A 179 -15.53 6.80 5.74
CA TRP A 179 -16.66 5.94 6.10
C TRP A 179 -16.69 4.64 5.29
N THR A 180 -16.28 4.70 4.03
CA THR A 180 -16.14 3.47 3.21
C THR A 180 -14.99 2.60 3.71
N ASP A 181 -13.90 3.19 4.21
CA ASP A 181 -12.78 2.45 4.81
C ASP A 181 -13.16 1.79 6.15
N VAL A 182 -14.01 2.42 6.95
CA VAL A 182 -14.58 1.80 8.16
C VAL A 182 -15.40 0.56 7.82
N LEU A 183 -16.34 0.66 6.88
CA LEU A 183 -17.17 -0.48 6.44
C LEU A 183 -16.31 -1.61 5.88
N LYS A 184 -15.34 -1.27 5.04
CA LYS A 184 -14.37 -2.20 4.47
C LYS A 184 -13.62 -2.97 5.55
N THR A 185 -13.01 -2.26 6.50
CA THR A 185 -12.23 -2.87 7.60
C THR A 185 -13.08 -3.83 8.41
N PHE A 186 -14.31 -3.45 8.71
CA PHE A 186 -15.27 -4.30 9.39
C PHE A 186 -15.54 -5.59 8.60
N CYS A 187 -15.87 -5.49 7.30
CA CYS A 187 -16.13 -6.66 6.47
C CYS A 187 -14.91 -7.58 6.34
N LEU A 188 -13.71 -7.02 6.20
CA LEU A 188 -12.47 -7.79 6.12
C LEU A 188 -12.22 -8.61 7.39
N VAL A 189 -12.25 -7.95 8.55
CA VAL A 189 -11.97 -8.60 9.83
C VAL A 189 -13.04 -9.65 10.16
N VAL A 190 -14.31 -9.32 9.99
CA VAL A 190 -15.41 -10.25 10.25
C VAL A 190 -15.31 -11.48 9.32
N SER A 191 -14.99 -11.28 8.04
CA SER A 191 -14.80 -12.40 7.11
C SER A 191 -13.70 -13.36 7.57
N VAL A 192 -12.56 -12.84 8.01
CA VAL A 192 -11.44 -13.66 8.52
C VAL A 192 -11.83 -14.42 9.78
N VAL A 193 -12.46 -13.74 10.74
CA VAL A 193 -12.90 -14.38 12.00
C VAL A 193 -13.92 -15.49 11.73
N LEU A 194 -14.87 -15.25 10.83
CA LEU A 194 -15.85 -16.28 10.44
C LEU A 194 -15.18 -17.45 9.72
N CYS A 195 -14.22 -17.21 8.82
CA CYS A 195 -13.47 -18.27 8.19
C CYS A 195 -12.72 -19.13 9.22
N ILE A 196 -12.01 -18.51 10.16
CA ILE A 196 -11.32 -19.22 11.26
C ILE A 196 -12.34 -20.05 12.05
N TYR A 197 -13.47 -19.47 12.42
CA TYR A 197 -14.52 -20.16 13.18
C TYR A 197 -15.06 -21.39 12.42
N TYR A 198 -15.42 -21.26 11.16
CA TYR A 198 -15.97 -22.36 10.38
C TYR A 198 -14.94 -23.45 10.05
N ILE A 199 -13.68 -23.06 9.79
CA ILE A 199 -12.60 -24.05 9.63
C ILE A 199 -12.39 -24.81 10.94
N ALA A 200 -12.26 -24.11 12.07
CA ALA A 200 -12.09 -24.75 13.38
C ALA A 200 -13.27 -25.68 13.72
N SER A 201 -14.50 -25.25 13.45
CA SER A 201 -15.70 -26.07 13.63
C SER A 201 -15.71 -27.30 12.72
N SER A 202 -15.31 -27.17 11.46
CA SER A 202 -15.23 -28.28 10.50
C SER A 202 -14.15 -29.30 10.85
N LEU A 203 -13.08 -28.86 11.49
CA LEU A 203 -11.98 -29.68 11.98
C LEU A 203 -12.22 -30.18 13.43
N HIS A 204 -13.40 -29.92 13.99
CA HIS A 204 -13.78 -30.25 15.38
C HIS A 204 -12.78 -29.73 16.43
N LEU A 205 -12.16 -28.57 16.16
CA LEU A 205 -11.22 -27.93 17.08
C LEU A 205 -11.96 -27.07 18.11
N ASN A 206 -11.71 -27.32 19.39
CA ASN A 206 -12.06 -26.39 20.45
C ASN A 206 -10.96 -25.30 20.58
N PHE A 207 -11.15 -24.32 21.46
CA PHE A 207 -10.18 -23.22 21.59
C PHE A 207 -8.76 -23.71 21.93
N ASN A 208 -8.62 -24.67 22.85
CA ASN A 208 -7.31 -25.21 23.23
C ASN A 208 -6.68 -25.98 22.07
N SER A 209 -7.44 -26.86 21.41
CA SER A 209 -6.93 -27.60 20.25
C SER A 209 -6.64 -26.72 19.06
N LEU A 210 -7.36 -25.60 18.88
CA LEU A 210 -7.02 -24.58 17.88
C LEU A 210 -5.66 -23.95 18.18
N VAL A 211 -5.43 -23.54 19.43
CA VAL A 211 -4.13 -22.97 19.84
C VAL A 211 -3.01 -23.97 19.66
N THR A 212 -3.18 -25.23 20.07
CA THR A 212 -2.15 -26.28 19.88
C THR A 212 -1.92 -26.57 18.39
N THR A 213 -2.96 -26.67 17.56
CA THR A 213 -2.80 -26.85 16.12
C THR A 213 -2.01 -25.72 15.48
N LEU A 214 -2.23 -24.49 15.94
CA LEU A 214 -1.48 -23.33 15.46
C LEU A 214 -0.05 -23.33 15.98
N SER A 215 0.19 -23.63 17.28
CA SER A 215 1.54 -23.59 17.87
C SER A 215 2.44 -24.71 17.36
N ASP A 216 1.88 -25.90 17.12
CA ASP A 216 2.63 -27.09 16.71
C ASP A 216 2.85 -27.15 15.19
N SER A 217 2.25 -26.26 14.44
CA SER A 217 2.43 -26.19 12.99
C SER A 217 3.81 -25.64 12.61
N ASP A 218 4.52 -26.33 11.71
CA ASP A 218 5.77 -25.83 11.13
C ASP A 218 5.60 -24.48 10.43
N PHE A 219 4.39 -24.17 9.96
CA PHE A 219 4.06 -22.90 9.36
C PHE A 219 3.99 -21.74 10.35
N SER A 220 3.94 -21.99 11.65
CA SER A 220 3.85 -20.96 12.69
C SER A 220 5.22 -20.47 13.18
N LYS A 221 6.32 -21.02 12.65
CA LYS A 221 7.66 -20.50 12.96
C LYS A 221 7.75 -19.02 12.57
N THR A 222 7.95 -18.17 13.59
CA THR A 222 7.94 -16.70 13.40
C THR A 222 9.35 -16.14 13.23
N PHE A 223 10.31 -16.60 14.02
CA PHE A 223 11.65 -16.03 14.10
C PHE A 223 12.69 -16.88 13.38
N PHE A 224 13.43 -16.28 12.46
CA PHE A 224 14.46 -16.89 11.62
C PHE A 224 15.80 -16.17 11.85
N PHE A 225 16.64 -16.75 12.71
CA PHE A 225 17.96 -16.20 13.05
C PHE A 225 19.11 -17.08 12.53
N ASP A 226 18.81 -18.25 11.96
CA ASP A 226 19.80 -19.29 11.72
C ASP A 226 20.64 -19.03 10.45
N ASP A 227 20.03 -18.49 9.39
CA ASP A 227 20.70 -18.26 8.11
C ASP A 227 20.51 -16.82 7.61
N VAL A 228 21.60 -16.07 7.54
CA VAL A 228 21.64 -14.70 7.04
C VAL A 228 21.30 -14.64 5.53
N ASN A 229 21.53 -15.73 4.79
CA ASN A 229 21.25 -15.76 3.34
C ASN A 229 19.75 -15.95 3.07
N ASP A 230 19.00 -16.55 4.00
CA ASP A 230 17.55 -16.74 3.86
C ASP A 230 16.84 -15.37 3.76
N LYS A 231 15.86 -15.26 2.85
CA LYS A 231 14.97 -14.10 2.73
C LYS A 231 14.15 -13.82 4.00
N ARG A 232 13.90 -14.89 4.79
CA ARG A 232 13.14 -14.82 6.03
C ARG A 232 13.97 -14.37 7.24
N TYR A 233 15.27 -14.15 7.09
CA TYR A 233 16.15 -13.75 8.19
C TYR A 233 15.63 -12.52 8.93
N PHE A 234 15.61 -12.59 10.27
CA PHE A 234 14.93 -11.60 11.13
C PHE A 234 15.33 -10.16 10.84
N PHE A 235 16.62 -9.85 10.82
CA PHE A 235 17.05 -8.47 10.64
C PHE A 235 16.75 -7.93 9.24
N LYS A 236 16.74 -8.77 8.20
CA LYS A 236 16.29 -8.38 6.85
C LYS A 236 14.84 -7.96 6.87
N GLN A 237 13.96 -8.82 7.40
CA GLN A 237 12.51 -8.57 7.44
C GLN A 237 12.18 -7.39 8.34
N PHE A 238 12.76 -7.35 9.54
CA PHE A 238 12.50 -6.28 10.51
C PHE A 238 12.93 -4.90 9.99
N LEU A 239 14.17 -4.77 9.51
CA LEU A 239 14.66 -3.49 8.96
C LEU A 239 13.91 -3.11 7.69
N ALA A 240 13.66 -4.07 6.79
CA ALA A 240 12.80 -3.84 5.64
C ALA A 240 11.44 -3.29 6.06
N GLY A 241 10.83 -3.85 7.10
CA GLY A 241 9.56 -3.39 7.65
C GLY A 241 9.61 -1.94 8.14
N VAL A 242 10.62 -1.59 8.96
CA VAL A 242 10.81 -0.22 9.46
C VAL A 242 10.85 0.79 8.32
N PHE A 243 11.70 0.55 7.33
CA PHE A 243 11.90 1.52 6.25
C PHE A 243 10.81 1.49 5.19
N THR A 244 10.17 0.34 4.97
CA THR A 244 9.02 0.24 4.07
C THR A 244 7.85 1.08 4.59
N VAL A 245 7.54 1.00 5.89
CA VAL A 245 6.43 1.80 6.42
C VAL A 245 6.77 3.29 6.48
N ILE A 246 8.02 3.65 6.77
CA ILE A 246 8.46 5.05 6.67
C ILE A 246 8.26 5.56 5.24
N ALA A 247 8.65 4.79 4.23
CA ALA A 247 8.50 5.16 2.83
C ALA A 247 7.03 5.19 2.37
N MET A 248 6.28 4.11 2.59
CA MET A 248 4.94 3.94 2.05
C MET A 248 3.82 4.60 2.87
N ASN A 249 4.05 4.95 4.14
CA ASN A 249 3.10 5.67 4.97
C ASN A 249 3.59 7.08 5.31
N GLY A 250 4.86 7.23 5.69
CA GLY A 250 5.43 8.52 6.11
C GLY A 250 5.76 9.47 4.96
N LEU A 251 6.17 8.91 3.81
CA LEU A 251 6.55 9.66 2.62
C LEU A 251 5.55 9.47 1.45
N ASP A 252 4.37 8.93 1.74
CA ASP A 252 3.24 8.85 0.83
C ASP A 252 2.25 9.98 1.14
N GLN A 253 1.98 10.84 0.15
CA GLN A 253 1.11 12.01 0.30
C GLN A 253 -0.31 11.63 0.73
N ASP A 254 -0.90 10.56 0.16
CA ASP A 254 -2.26 10.13 0.47
C ASP A 254 -2.40 9.64 1.92
N MET A 255 -1.43 8.85 2.39
CA MET A 255 -1.43 8.34 3.77
C MET A 255 -1.18 9.46 4.78
N MET A 256 -0.22 10.35 4.47
CA MET A 256 0.11 11.44 5.37
C MET A 256 -1.00 12.50 5.43
N GLN A 257 -1.67 12.79 4.33
CA GLN A 257 -2.80 13.72 4.29
C GLN A 257 -3.96 13.26 5.19
N ARG A 258 -4.26 11.95 5.22
CA ARG A 258 -5.26 11.38 6.15
C ARG A 258 -4.82 11.56 7.60
N ASN A 259 -3.56 11.29 7.90
CA ASN A 259 -3.02 11.46 9.24
C ASN A 259 -3.06 12.94 9.67
N LEU A 260 -2.70 13.86 8.79
CA LEU A 260 -2.72 15.30 9.03
C LEU A 260 -4.16 15.87 9.15
N SER A 261 -5.21 15.12 8.81
CA SER A 261 -6.61 15.52 9.04
C SER A 261 -7.02 15.50 10.52
N CYS A 262 -6.21 14.94 11.41
CA CYS A 262 -6.40 14.99 12.85
C CYS A 262 -6.35 16.44 13.38
N LYS A 263 -7.00 16.69 14.52
CA LYS A 263 -7.13 18.02 15.11
C LYS A 263 -5.80 18.70 15.44
N ASN A 264 -4.80 17.93 15.80
CA ASN A 264 -3.49 18.41 16.20
C ASN A 264 -2.42 17.31 16.03
N PHE A 265 -1.14 17.68 16.11
CA PHE A 265 -0.04 16.75 15.93
C PHE A 265 -0.02 15.59 16.95
N ARG A 266 -0.47 15.81 18.20
CA ARG A 266 -0.54 14.75 19.23
C ARG A 266 -1.58 13.70 18.88
N ASP A 267 -2.72 14.11 18.34
CA ASP A 267 -3.75 13.21 17.86
C ASP A 267 -3.26 12.42 16.61
N SER A 268 -2.50 13.06 15.72
CA SER A 268 -1.83 12.37 14.62
C SER A 268 -0.80 11.34 15.11
N GLN A 269 -0.03 11.65 16.16
CA GLN A 269 0.90 10.70 16.77
C GLN A 269 0.17 9.49 17.35
N LYS A 270 -0.91 9.72 18.12
CA LYS A 270 -1.75 8.63 18.65
C LYS A 270 -2.33 7.76 17.54
N ASN A 271 -2.83 8.39 16.47
CA ASN A 271 -3.33 7.68 15.30
C ASN A 271 -2.26 6.75 14.71
N MET A 272 -1.05 7.26 14.44
CA MET A 272 0.03 6.47 13.84
C MET A 272 0.41 5.26 14.70
N ILE A 273 0.60 5.45 15.99
CA ILE A 273 1.01 4.38 16.92
C ILE A 273 -0.11 3.33 17.04
N THR A 274 -1.36 3.78 17.27
CA THR A 274 -2.50 2.88 17.42
C THR A 274 -2.75 2.08 16.16
N SER A 275 -2.68 2.70 14.97
CA SER A 275 -2.85 1.99 13.70
C SER A 275 -1.77 0.93 13.50
N GLY A 276 -0.50 1.21 13.84
CA GLY A 276 0.60 0.24 13.75
C GLY A 276 0.41 -0.97 14.64
N ILE A 277 0.04 -0.76 15.91
CA ILE A 277 -0.23 -1.84 16.87
C ILE A 277 -1.44 -2.67 16.43
N SER A 278 -2.51 -2.01 16.01
CA SER A 278 -3.72 -2.72 15.55
C SER A 278 -3.45 -3.53 14.28
N GLN A 279 -2.63 -3.02 13.37
CA GLN A 279 -2.22 -3.74 12.17
C GLN A 279 -1.50 -5.06 12.50
N PHE A 280 -0.68 -5.09 13.55
CA PHE A 280 -0.02 -6.31 14.01
C PHE A 280 -1.02 -7.41 14.35
N PHE A 281 -2.05 -7.10 15.14
CA PHE A 281 -3.06 -8.09 15.53
C PHE A 281 -3.88 -8.57 14.33
N VAL A 282 -4.23 -7.69 13.39
CA VAL A 282 -4.99 -8.09 12.21
C VAL A 282 -4.16 -8.98 11.29
N ILE A 283 -2.87 -8.69 11.10
CA ILE A 283 -1.99 -9.54 10.30
C ILE A 283 -1.76 -10.88 10.97
N LEU A 284 -1.64 -10.92 12.30
CA LEU A 284 -1.57 -12.18 13.04
C LEU A 284 -2.80 -13.06 12.77
N LEU A 285 -4.02 -12.48 12.78
CA LEU A 285 -5.24 -13.21 12.41
C LEU A 285 -5.19 -13.76 10.97
N PHE A 286 -4.62 -13.00 10.02
CA PHE A 286 -4.46 -13.47 8.63
C PHE A 286 -3.47 -14.63 8.51
N LEU A 287 -2.36 -14.59 9.26
CA LEU A 287 -1.40 -15.68 9.29
C LEU A 287 -2.00 -16.93 9.94
N MET A 288 -2.72 -16.79 11.05
CA MET A 288 -3.46 -17.90 11.69
C MET A 288 -4.47 -18.51 10.71
N LEU A 289 -5.23 -17.68 9.98
CA LEU A 289 -6.11 -18.18 8.93
C LEU A 289 -5.34 -18.95 7.86
N GLY A 290 -4.14 -18.50 7.47
CA GLY A 290 -3.29 -19.19 6.49
C GLY A 290 -2.95 -20.63 6.92
N VAL A 291 -2.49 -20.82 8.17
CA VAL A 291 -2.23 -22.15 8.71
C VAL A 291 -3.48 -23.02 8.64
N LEU A 292 -4.61 -22.48 9.08
CA LEU A 292 -5.88 -23.22 9.09
C LEU A 292 -6.37 -23.58 7.68
N LEU A 293 -6.18 -22.72 6.69
CA LEU A 293 -6.53 -23.01 5.29
C LEU A 293 -5.72 -24.19 4.76
N TYR A 294 -4.41 -24.21 4.96
CA TYR A 294 -3.56 -25.32 4.51
C TYR A 294 -3.83 -26.62 5.31
N THR A 295 -4.09 -26.53 6.61
CA THR A 295 -4.50 -27.68 7.42
C THR A 295 -5.84 -28.25 6.92
N PHE A 296 -6.81 -27.38 6.64
CA PHE A 296 -8.12 -27.76 6.13
C PHE A 296 -8.02 -28.45 4.77
N THR A 297 -7.26 -27.88 3.82
CA THR A 297 -7.10 -28.48 2.49
C THR A 297 -6.42 -29.86 2.58
N ALA A 298 -5.40 -29.98 3.42
CA ALA A 298 -4.70 -31.26 3.65
C ALA A 298 -5.63 -32.34 4.23
N GLN A 299 -6.45 -32.00 5.23
CA GLN A 299 -7.37 -32.96 5.85
C GLN A 299 -8.55 -33.35 4.95
N GLN A 300 -9.03 -32.41 4.12
CA GLN A 300 -10.14 -32.66 3.18
C GLN A 300 -9.69 -33.25 1.83
N GLY A 301 -8.39 -33.47 1.63
CA GLY A 301 -7.83 -33.95 0.37
C GLY A 301 -8.02 -32.98 -0.81
N ILE A 302 -8.16 -31.68 -0.52
CA ILE A 302 -8.34 -30.64 -1.53
C ILE A 302 -6.97 -30.28 -2.10
N LYS A 303 -6.82 -30.33 -3.43
CA LYS A 303 -5.60 -29.88 -4.10
C LYS A 303 -5.40 -28.39 -3.91
N ASN A 304 -4.23 -27.99 -3.40
CA ASN A 304 -3.86 -26.59 -3.30
C ASN A 304 -3.73 -25.97 -4.70
N PRO A 305 -4.12 -24.71 -4.87
CA PRO A 305 -3.98 -23.99 -6.14
C PRO A 305 -2.50 -23.74 -6.46
N ASP A 306 -2.18 -23.57 -7.75
CA ASP A 306 -0.81 -23.29 -8.21
C ASP A 306 -0.29 -21.93 -7.72
N LYS A 307 -1.20 -20.96 -7.54
CA LYS A 307 -0.89 -19.63 -6.99
C LYS A 307 -1.39 -19.54 -5.56
N SER A 308 -0.50 -19.19 -4.64
CA SER A 308 -0.83 -19.04 -3.20
C SER A 308 -1.97 -18.04 -2.94
N ASP A 309 -2.09 -17.01 -3.77
CA ASP A 309 -3.14 -15.99 -3.66
C ASP A 309 -4.55 -16.52 -3.99
N GLU A 310 -4.68 -17.73 -4.51
CA GLU A 310 -5.97 -18.33 -4.88
C GLU A 310 -6.56 -19.21 -3.76
N ILE A 311 -5.78 -19.59 -2.72
CA ILE A 311 -6.25 -20.53 -1.70
C ILE A 311 -7.39 -19.94 -0.87
N PHE A 312 -7.26 -18.72 -0.38
CA PHE A 312 -8.30 -18.09 0.44
C PHE A 312 -9.59 -17.81 -0.37
N PRO A 313 -9.54 -17.21 -1.57
CA PRO A 313 -10.72 -17.11 -2.44
C PRO A 313 -11.39 -18.45 -2.70
N MET A 314 -10.62 -19.49 -3.04
CA MET A 314 -11.12 -20.84 -3.35
C MET A 314 -11.91 -21.43 -2.18
N ILE A 315 -11.38 -21.37 -0.97
CA ILE A 315 -12.02 -21.93 0.22
C ILE A 315 -13.19 -21.06 0.71
N ALA A 316 -13.03 -19.73 0.76
CA ALA A 316 -14.06 -18.82 1.26
C ALA A 316 -15.32 -18.80 0.37
N THR A 317 -15.17 -18.98 -0.96
CA THR A 317 -16.27 -18.95 -1.92
C THR A 317 -16.71 -20.35 -2.39
N GLY A 318 -15.97 -21.39 -2.01
CA GLY A 318 -16.34 -22.78 -2.22
C GLY A 318 -17.61 -23.16 -1.44
N ASN A 319 -18.13 -24.34 -1.67
CA ASN A 319 -19.33 -24.85 -0.97
C ASN A 319 -18.97 -25.51 0.38
N TYR A 320 -17.83 -25.12 0.99
CA TYR A 320 -17.36 -25.69 2.26
C TYR A 320 -18.02 -25.02 3.47
N PHE A 321 -18.43 -23.77 3.36
CA PHE A 321 -18.99 -22.95 4.43
C PHE A 321 -20.32 -22.34 4.05
N PRO A 322 -21.11 -21.83 5.06
CA PRO A 322 -22.31 -21.06 4.76
C PRO A 322 -22.02 -19.87 3.83
N GLY A 323 -22.93 -19.58 2.90
CA GLY A 323 -22.75 -18.56 1.88
C GLY A 323 -22.40 -17.16 2.37
N ILE A 324 -22.73 -16.85 3.64
CA ILE A 324 -22.39 -15.57 4.27
C ILE A 324 -20.86 -15.32 4.34
N VAL A 325 -20.07 -16.37 4.49
CA VAL A 325 -18.60 -16.26 4.52
C VAL A 325 -18.08 -15.76 3.17
N GLY A 326 -18.53 -16.39 2.09
CA GLY A 326 -18.15 -15.98 0.74
C GLY A 326 -18.65 -14.57 0.38
N ILE A 327 -19.87 -14.21 0.83
CA ILE A 327 -20.43 -12.86 0.62
C ILE A 327 -19.55 -11.81 1.29
N LEU A 328 -19.22 -11.98 2.57
CA LEU A 328 -18.39 -11.03 3.32
C LEU A 328 -16.94 -10.98 2.79
N PHE A 329 -16.40 -12.14 2.36
CA PHE A 329 -15.10 -12.19 1.70
C PHE A 329 -15.08 -11.31 0.45
N ILE A 330 -16.04 -11.49 -0.46
CA ILE A 330 -16.13 -10.75 -1.72
C ILE A 330 -16.35 -9.25 -1.46
N ILE A 331 -17.26 -8.90 -0.54
CA ILE A 331 -17.50 -7.50 -0.18
C ILE A 331 -16.21 -6.88 0.39
N GLY A 332 -15.54 -7.56 1.31
CA GLY A 332 -14.30 -7.09 1.91
C GLY A 332 -13.19 -6.86 0.88
N LEU A 333 -12.99 -7.82 -0.02
CA LEU A 333 -12.00 -7.76 -1.08
C LEU A 333 -12.27 -6.60 -2.05
N ILE A 334 -13.49 -6.52 -2.57
CA ILE A 334 -13.89 -5.48 -3.52
C ILE A 334 -13.81 -4.11 -2.86
N ALA A 335 -14.39 -3.96 -1.68
CA ALA A 335 -14.34 -2.70 -0.92
C ALA A 335 -12.91 -2.21 -0.71
N SER A 336 -12.01 -3.14 -0.34
CA SER A 336 -10.60 -2.82 -0.12
C SER A 336 -9.90 -2.30 -1.36
N ALA A 337 -10.10 -2.96 -2.49
CA ALA A 337 -9.40 -2.59 -3.70
C ALA A 337 -9.96 -1.33 -4.35
N TYR A 338 -11.26 -1.21 -4.43
CA TYR A 338 -11.89 -0.04 -5.03
C TYR A 338 -11.62 1.23 -4.22
N SER A 339 -11.62 1.15 -2.88
CA SER A 339 -11.22 2.27 -2.03
C SER A 339 -9.77 2.67 -2.27
N ALA A 340 -8.84 1.71 -2.28
CA ALA A 340 -7.42 1.98 -2.51
C ALA A 340 -7.14 2.51 -3.92
N ALA A 341 -7.76 1.93 -4.95
CA ALA A 341 -7.60 2.37 -6.34
C ALA A 341 -8.22 3.75 -6.58
N GLY A 342 -9.39 4.01 -6.01
CA GLY A 342 -10.06 5.31 -6.13
C GLY A 342 -9.27 6.44 -5.48
N SER A 343 -8.75 6.21 -4.28
CA SER A 343 -7.88 7.15 -3.59
C SER A 343 -6.60 7.44 -4.39
N ALA A 344 -5.94 6.37 -4.87
CA ALA A 344 -4.75 6.51 -5.71
C ALA A 344 -5.04 7.26 -7.01
N LEU A 345 -6.12 6.93 -7.71
CA LEU A 345 -6.50 7.58 -8.96
C LEU A 345 -6.76 9.08 -8.75
N THR A 346 -7.40 9.44 -7.63
CA THR A 346 -7.65 10.84 -7.27
C THR A 346 -6.34 11.56 -6.93
N ALA A 347 -5.47 10.96 -6.12
CA ALA A 347 -4.18 11.54 -5.76
C ALA A 347 -3.26 11.72 -6.98
N LEU A 348 -3.18 10.71 -7.85
CA LEU A 348 -2.43 10.78 -9.11
C LEU A 348 -2.96 11.88 -10.04
N THR A 349 -4.28 12.00 -10.15
CA THR A 349 -4.90 13.07 -10.95
C THR A 349 -4.55 14.44 -10.40
N THR A 350 -4.63 14.62 -9.08
CA THR A 350 -4.32 15.90 -8.43
C THR A 350 -2.84 16.23 -8.58
N SER A 351 -1.95 15.32 -8.22
CA SER A 351 -0.51 15.55 -8.31
C SER A 351 -0.06 15.80 -9.74
N PHE A 352 -0.54 15.03 -10.71
CA PHE A 352 -0.19 15.28 -12.10
C PHE A 352 -0.68 16.63 -12.61
N THR A 353 -1.90 17.01 -12.25
CA THR A 353 -2.50 18.30 -12.66
C THR A 353 -1.80 19.49 -12.00
N VAL A 354 -1.49 19.37 -10.71
CA VAL A 354 -0.95 20.45 -9.88
C VAL A 354 0.57 20.51 -9.98
N ASP A 355 1.25 19.41 -9.62
CA ASP A 355 2.70 19.38 -9.41
C ASP A 355 3.47 19.25 -10.73
N ILE A 356 2.92 18.50 -11.71
CA ILE A 356 3.58 18.23 -12.98
C ILE A 356 3.18 19.24 -14.06
N LEU A 357 1.86 19.43 -14.27
CA LEU A 357 1.36 20.33 -15.31
C LEU A 357 1.28 21.81 -14.88
N ASN A 358 1.44 22.12 -13.59
CA ASN A 358 1.28 23.46 -13.00
C ASN A 358 -0.03 24.15 -13.44
N ALA A 359 -1.11 23.36 -13.57
CA ALA A 359 -2.37 23.84 -14.14
C ALA A 359 -3.12 24.84 -13.25
N GLN A 360 -2.75 24.98 -11.97
CA GLN A 360 -3.30 25.98 -11.05
C GLN A 360 -3.15 27.41 -11.58
N LYS A 361 -2.11 27.68 -12.37
CA LYS A 361 -1.85 29.02 -12.98
C LYS A 361 -2.80 29.38 -14.12
N LYS A 362 -3.67 28.45 -14.58
CA LYS A 362 -4.50 28.60 -15.78
C LYS A 362 -5.96 29.04 -15.50
N GLY A 363 -6.30 29.32 -14.25
CA GLY A 363 -7.67 29.68 -13.83
C GLY A 363 -8.58 28.45 -13.60
N GLU A 364 -9.63 28.62 -12.79
CA GLU A 364 -10.45 27.51 -12.26
C GLU A 364 -11.19 26.69 -13.33
N ALA A 365 -11.72 27.33 -14.39
CA ALA A 365 -12.44 26.62 -15.45
C ALA A 365 -11.49 25.70 -16.28
N ALA A 366 -10.30 26.23 -16.63
CA ALA A 366 -9.28 25.48 -17.35
C ALA A 366 -8.73 24.35 -16.48
N LEU A 367 -8.49 24.60 -15.20
CA LEU A 367 -8.05 23.61 -14.21
C LEU A 367 -9.05 22.44 -14.14
N SER A 368 -10.34 22.72 -14.01
CA SER A 368 -11.38 21.68 -13.97
C SER A 368 -11.40 20.82 -15.23
N LYS A 369 -11.26 21.45 -16.42
CA LYS A 369 -11.23 20.72 -17.70
C LYS A 369 -9.98 19.82 -17.80
N ILE A 370 -8.80 20.36 -17.48
CA ILE A 370 -7.53 19.60 -17.49
C ILE A 370 -7.62 18.43 -16.53
N ARG A 371 -8.09 18.64 -15.29
CA ARG A 371 -8.26 17.60 -14.28
C ARG A 371 -9.11 16.44 -14.78
N LYS A 372 -10.22 16.70 -15.46
CA LYS A 372 -11.10 15.66 -16.02
C LYS A 372 -10.38 14.82 -17.07
N HIS A 373 -9.63 15.43 -17.98
CA HIS A 373 -8.87 14.68 -19.00
C HIS A 373 -7.73 13.88 -18.38
N VAL A 374 -7.02 14.45 -17.42
CA VAL A 374 -5.97 13.76 -16.68
C VAL A 374 -6.56 12.55 -15.93
N HIS A 375 -7.72 12.70 -15.29
CA HIS A 375 -8.38 11.61 -14.57
C HIS A 375 -8.73 10.41 -15.47
N ILE A 376 -9.24 10.68 -16.68
CA ILE A 376 -9.49 9.65 -17.68
C ILE A 376 -8.16 9.01 -18.13
N GLY A 377 -7.16 9.82 -18.44
CA GLY A 377 -5.83 9.33 -18.85
C GLY A 377 -5.20 8.42 -17.80
N MET A 378 -5.30 8.80 -16.51
CA MET A 378 -4.77 7.97 -15.40
C MET A 378 -5.51 6.65 -15.27
N ALA A 379 -6.83 6.63 -15.46
CA ALA A 379 -7.62 5.42 -15.45
C ALA A 379 -7.21 4.46 -16.60
N ILE A 380 -7.01 4.99 -17.80
CA ILE A 380 -6.54 4.21 -18.96
C ILE A 380 -5.15 3.62 -18.69
N VAL A 381 -4.20 4.43 -18.22
CA VAL A 381 -2.85 3.98 -17.89
C VAL A 381 -2.87 2.87 -16.83
N MET A 382 -3.71 3.03 -15.79
CA MET A 382 -3.91 2.01 -14.76
C MET A 382 -4.40 0.69 -15.37
N GLY A 383 -5.38 0.74 -16.27
CA GLY A 383 -5.89 -0.44 -16.97
C GLY A 383 -4.83 -1.14 -17.82
N ILE A 384 -4.01 -0.38 -18.55
CA ILE A 384 -2.89 -0.92 -19.34
C ILE A 384 -1.89 -1.62 -18.43
N ILE A 385 -1.50 -1.00 -17.31
CA ILE A 385 -0.55 -1.59 -16.37
C ILE A 385 -1.11 -2.89 -15.78
N ILE A 386 -2.38 -2.94 -15.40
CA ILE A 386 -3.03 -4.15 -14.90
C ILE A 386 -2.95 -5.28 -15.94
N PHE A 387 -3.26 -4.96 -17.19
CA PHE A 387 -3.24 -5.94 -18.28
C PHE A 387 -1.81 -6.45 -18.55
N VAL A 388 -0.82 -5.56 -18.63
CA VAL A 388 0.60 -5.92 -18.82
C VAL A 388 1.10 -6.75 -17.64
N PHE A 389 0.74 -6.37 -16.41
CA PHE A 389 1.13 -7.11 -15.20
C PHE A 389 0.59 -8.54 -15.21
N ASN A 390 -0.64 -8.75 -15.69
CA ASN A 390 -1.20 -10.10 -15.85
C ASN A 390 -0.39 -10.99 -16.80
N LEU A 391 0.23 -10.39 -17.82
CA LEU A 391 1.05 -11.13 -18.79
C LEU A 391 2.45 -11.47 -18.24
N LEU A 392 2.99 -10.65 -17.35
CA LEU A 392 4.39 -10.72 -16.91
C LEU A 392 4.56 -11.33 -15.51
N ASN A 393 3.52 -11.29 -14.66
CA ASN A 393 3.66 -11.66 -13.25
C ASN A 393 3.57 -13.17 -13.02
N ASN A 394 4.63 -13.73 -12.44
CA ASN A 394 4.73 -15.12 -11.99
C ASN A 394 4.94 -15.25 -10.47
N THR A 395 4.93 -14.13 -9.73
CA THR A 395 5.17 -14.10 -8.28
C THR A 395 3.91 -13.74 -7.51
N SER A 396 3.95 -13.87 -6.18
CA SER A 396 2.89 -13.36 -5.31
C SER A 396 2.70 -11.85 -5.51
N VAL A 397 1.45 -11.39 -5.49
CA VAL A 397 1.12 -9.97 -5.67
C VAL A 397 1.71 -9.11 -4.55
N ILE A 398 1.80 -9.63 -3.32
CA ILE A 398 2.42 -8.90 -2.20
C ILE A 398 3.93 -8.70 -2.42
N ASP A 399 4.62 -9.74 -2.91
CA ASP A 399 6.05 -9.66 -3.24
C ASP A 399 6.31 -8.64 -4.34
N ALA A 400 5.46 -8.64 -5.38
CA ALA A 400 5.55 -7.67 -6.46
C ALA A 400 5.38 -6.23 -5.96
N ILE A 401 4.43 -5.98 -5.05
CA ILE A 401 4.21 -4.63 -4.47
C ILE A 401 5.43 -4.16 -3.69
N TYR A 402 5.99 -4.99 -2.81
CA TYR A 402 7.16 -4.58 -2.02
C TYR A 402 8.42 -4.43 -2.87
N THR A 403 8.58 -5.28 -3.88
CA THR A 403 9.68 -5.14 -4.84
C THR A 403 9.58 -3.83 -5.63
N LEU A 404 8.41 -3.53 -6.20
CA LEU A 404 8.16 -2.26 -6.90
C LEU A 404 8.36 -1.05 -5.98
N ALA A 405 7.86 -1.14 -4.73
CA ALA A 405 8.07 -0.10 -3.74
C ALA A 405 9.56 0.10 -3.43
N SER A 406 10.34 -0.97 -3.32
CA SER A 406 11.78 -0.90 -3.06
C SER A 406 12.53 -0.15 -4.15
N TYR A 407 12.13 -0.32 -5.42
CA TYR A 407 12.72 0.42 -6.53
C TYR A 407 12.27 1.88 -6.61
N THR A 408 11.04 2.18 -6.27
CA THR A 408 10.43 3.49 -6.52
C THR A 408 10.45 4.43 -5.31
N TYR A 409 10.28 3.92 -4.09
CA TYR A 409 10.37 4.75 -2.87
C TYR A 409 11.80 4.94 -2.35
N GLY A 410 12.76 4.11 -2.78
CA GLY A 410 14.16 4.25 -2.34
C GLY A 410 14.73 5.64 -2.56
N PRO A 411 14.66 6.21 -3.77
CA PRO A 411 15.14 7.57 -4.02
C PRO A 411 14.45 8.64 -3.18
N ILE A 412 13.13 8.53 -2.95
CA ILE A 412 12.38 9.44 -2.08
C ILE A 412 12.92 9.35 -0.64
N LEU A 413 13.05 8.13 -0.12
CA LEU A 413 13.58 7.90 1.22
C LEU A 413 15.00 8.46 1.38
N GLY A 414 15.86 8.26 0.39
CA GLY A 414 17.23 8.79 0.38
C GLY A 414 17.26 10.32 0.39
N LEU A 415 16.41 10.99 -0.42
CA LEU A 415 16.27 12.44 -0.46
C LEU A 415 15.80 13.00 0.89
N PHE A 416 14.75 12.43 1.47
CA PHE A 416 14.23 12.86 2.77
C PHE A 416 15.24 12.60 3.89
N ALA A 417 15.88 11.42 3.91
CA ALA A 417 16.91 11.11 4.90
C ALA A 417 18.07 12.11 4.82
N PHE A 418 18.58 12.41 3.63
CA PHE A 418 19.63 13.41 3.46
C PHE A 418 19.18 14.79 3.94
N GLY A 419 17.97 15.20 3.61
CA GLY A 419 17.40 16.49 4.02
C GLY A 419 17.26 16.64 5.54
N ILE A 420 16.81 15.58 6.21
CA ILE A 420 16.55 15.56 7.67
C ILE A 420 17.85 15.42 8.46
N PHE A 421 18.72 14.50 8.07
CA PHE A 421 19.93 14.19 8.84
C PHE A 421 21.14 15.11 8.54
N THR A 422 21.09 15.86 7.45
CA THR A 422 22.17 16.78 7.10
C THR A 422 21.67 18.23 7.02
N LYS A 423 22.58 19.20 7.29
CA LYS A 423 22.33 20.63 7.04
C LYS A 423 23.03 21.11 5.76
N LYS A 424 23.59 20.20 4.97
CA LYS A 424 24.39 20.52 3.79
C LYS A 424 23.52 20.98 2.64
N GLN A 425 23.99 21.98 1.88
CA GLN A 425 23.40 22.38 0.61
C GLN A 425 24.01 21.56 -0.52
N ILE A 426 23.20 21.24 -1.53
CA ILE A 426 23.61 20.41 -2.67
C ILE A 426 23.28 21.12 -4.00
N TYR A 427 23.88 20.67 -5.10
CA TYR A 427 23.55 21.13 -6.43
C TYR A 427 22.26 20.46 -6.92
N ASP A 428 21.11 21.13 -6.73
CA ASP A 428 19.76 20.63 -7.00
C ASP A 428 19.59 20.09 -8.43
N LYS A 429 20.23 20.72 -9.43
CA LYS A 429 20.14 20.34 -10.85
C LYS A 429 20.58 18.87 -11.13
N TYR A 430 21.47 18.30 -10.31
CA TYR A 430 22.04 16.97 -10.52
C TYR A 430 21.34 15.88 -9.72
N ILE A 431 20.25 16.18 -9.03
CA ILE A 431 19.49 15.19 -8.24
C ILE A 431 18.75 14.19 -9.13
N PRO A 432 18.06 14.59 -10.23
CA PRO A 432 17.34 13.64 -11.06
C PRO A 432 18.21 12.46 -11.58
N PRO A 433 19.41 12.69 -12.15
CA PRO A 433 20.25 11.57 -12.60
C PRO A 433 20.68 10.64 -11.46
N ILE A 434 20.94 11.14 -10.25
CA ILE A 434 21.27 10.28 -9.09
C ILE A 434 20.07 9.44 -8.70
N ALA A 435 18.88 10.05 -8.60
CA ALA A 435 17.66 9.35 -8.25
C ALA A 435 17.28 8.27 -9.27
N ILE A 436 17.60 8.45 -10.56
CA ILE A 436 17.38 7.43 -11.61
C ILE A 436 18.47 6.35 -11.57
N ALA A 437 19.72 6.72 -11.31
CA ALA A 437 20.82 5.76 -11.26
C ALA A 437 20.68 4.78 -10.08
N SER A 438 20.14 5.23 -8.96
CA SER A 438 19.99 4.42 -7.75
C SER A 438 19.17 3.13 -7.96
N PRO A 439 17.93 3.15 -8.49
CA PRO A 439 17.19 1.92 -8.80
C PRO A 439 17.89 1.04 -9.83
N VAL A 440 18.62 1.61 -10.80
CA VAL A 440 19.39 0.84 -11.79
C VAL A 440 20.52 0.08 -11.10
N LEU A 441 21.25 0.72 -10.20
CA LEU A 441 22.28 0.07 -9.38
C LEU A 441 21.69 -1.03 -8.51
N CYS A 442 20.52 -0.80 -7.93
CA CYS A 442 19.79 -1.80 -7.16
C CYS A 442 19.37 -3.01 -7.99
N TYR A 443 18.95 -2.80 -9.23
CA TYR A 443 18.61 -3.89 -10.14
C TYR A 443 19.84 -4.76 -10.45
N ILE A 444 20.98 -4.13 -10.75
CA ILE A 444 22.25 -4.83 -10.98
C ILE A 444 22.65 -5.61 -9.72
N LEU A 445 22.58 -4.97 -8.55
CA LEU A 445 22.92 -5.57 -7.27
C LEU A 445 22.02 -6.78 -6.96
N GLN A 446 20.71 -6.64 -7.10
CA GLN A 446 19.76 -7.73 -6.81
C GLN A 446 19.94 -8.91 -7.74
N ARG A 447 20.18 -8.67 -9.04
CA ARG A 447 20.37 -9.73 -10.03
C ARG A 447 21.63 -10.55 -9.80
N ASN A 448 22.68 -9.93 -9.26
CA ASN A 448 23.98 -10.57 -9.05
C ASN A 448 24.26 -10.92 -7.59
N SER A 449 23.32 -10.66 -6.67
CA SER A 449 23.57 -10.77 -5.23
C SER A 449 24.00 -12.17 -4.80
N GLU A 450 23.36 -13.21 -5.33
CA GLU A 450 23.69 -14.61 -5.02
C GLU A 450 25.14 -14.97 -5.44
N ALA A 451 25.56 -14.48 -6.61
CA ALA A 451 26.90 -14.73 -7.12
C ALA A 451 27.98 -13.90 -6.40
N TRP A 452 27.66 -12.63 -6.07
CA TRP A 452 28.64 -11.72 -5.46
C TRP A 452 28.81 -11.91 -3.96
N PHE A 453 27.77 -12.39 -3.26
CA PHE A 453 27.70 -12.47 -1.81
C PHE A 453 27.42 -13.90 -1.29
N ASN A 454 28.02 -14.92 -1.91
CA ASN A 454 27.97 -16.31 -1.48
C ASN A 454 26.55 -16.85 -1.18
N GLY A 455 25.62 -16.61 -2.11
CA GLY A 455 24.24 -17.09 -1.98
C GLY A 455 23.30 -16.13 -1.24
N TYR A 456 23.75 -14.91 -0.91
CA TYR A 456 22.88 -13.92 -0.27
C TYR A 456 21.76 -13.47 -1.20
N GLN A 457 20.52 -13.71 -0.79
CA GLN A 457 19.33 -13.31 -1.52
C GLN A 457 18.79 -11.99 -0.98
N ILE A 458 18.85 -10.94 -1.82
CA ILE A 458 18.27 -9.64 -1.49
C ILE A 458 16.75 -9.73 -1.64
N SER A 459 16.04 -9.34 -0.58
CA SER A 459 14.59 -9.28 -0.48
C SER A 459 14.11 -7.82 -0.39
N TYR A 460 13.22 -7.52 0.53
CA TYR A 460 12.62 -6.19 0.70
C TYR A 460 13.59 -5.13 1.27
N GLU A 461 14.72 -5.55 1.85
CA GLU A 461 15.81 -4.65 2.25
C GLU A 461 16.45 -3.92 1.06
N LEU A 462 16.12 -4.30 -0.18
CA LEU A 462 16.51 -3.56 -1.39
C LEU A 462 16.14 -2.08 -1.31
N LEU A 463 15.06 -1.73 -0.61
CA LEU A 463 14.66 -0.35 -0.34
C LEU A 463 15.76 0.44 0.39
N LEU A 464 16.43 -0.19 1.36
CA LEU A 464 17.52 0.42 2.12
C LEU A 464 18.74 0.66 1.23
N PHE A 465 19.10 -0.32 0.41
CA PHE A 465 20.22 -0.15 -0.54
C PHE A 465 19.93 0.98 -1.52
N ASN A 466 18.72 1.06 -2.05
CA ASN A 466 18.30 2.11 -2.96
C ASN A 466 18.35 3.49 -2.29
N ALA A 467 17.84 3.61 -1.07
CA ALA A 467 17.94 4.84 -0.30
C ALA A 467 19.41 5.21 0.02
N ALA A 468 20.25 4.22 0.36
CA ALA A 468 21.66 4.43 0.63
C ALA A 468 22.44 4.90 -0.62
N PHE A 469 22.17 4.31 -1.78
CA PHE A 469 22.78 4.76 -3.04
C PHE A 469 22.38 6.19 -3.38
N THR A 470 21.10 6.54 -3.20
CA THR A 470 20.64 7.91 -3.38
C THR A 470 21.32 8.84 -2.38
N PHE A 471 21.31 8.51 -1.09
CA PHE A 471 21.96 9.32 -0.04
C PHE A 471 23.45 9.54 -0.32
N THR A 472 24.19 8.48 -0.67
CA THR A 472 25.61 8.54 -1.00
C THR A 472 25.85 9.40 -2.25
N GLY A 473 25.03 9.22 -3.29
CA GLY A 473 25.08 10.07 -4.48
C GLY A 473 24.90 11.55 -4.17
N LEU A 474 23.99 11.88 -3.22
CA LEU A 474 23.80 13.26 -2.78
C LEU A 474 25.02 13.82 -2.01
N CYS A 475 25.77 12.97 -1.29
CA CYS A 475 27.00 13.39 -0.65
C CYS A 475 28.04 13.95 -1.65
N PHE A 476 28.08 13.42 -2.86
CA PHE A 476 28.97 13.95 -3.92
C PHE A 476 28.48 15.29 -4.49
N LEU A 477 27.23 15.66 -4.28
CA LEU A 477 26.68 16.93 -4.74
C LEU A 477 26.76 18.05 -3.71
N ILE A 478 27.41 17.85 -2.58
CA ILE A 478 27.52 18.88 -1.54
C ILE A 478 28.25 20.09 -2.07
N ARG A 479 27.62 21.27 -1.96
CA ARG A 479 28.26 22.55 -2.27
C ARG A 479 29.31 22.86 -1.20
N LYS A 480 30.55 23.10 -1.62
CA LYS A 480 31.55 23.73 -0.73
C LYS A 480 31.05 25.15 -0.41
N LYS A 481 31.03 25.53 0.86
CA LYS A 481 30.80 26.92 1.25
C LYS A 481 31.80 27.76 0.45
N SER A 482 31.36 28.66 -0.37
CA SER A 482 32.19 29.75 -0.90
C SER A 482 32.58 30.59 0.32
N THR A 483 33.84 30.56 0.68
CA THR A 483 34.46 31.54 1.58
C THR A 483 34.46 32.83 0.77
N ILE A 484 33.40 33.62 0.86
CA ILE A 484 33.44 35.03 0.43
C ILE A 484 34.36 35.68 1.47
N ASN A 485 35.62 35.83 1.10
CA ASN A 485 36.51 36.76 1.78
C ASN A 485 35.85 38.14 1.69
N ASN A 486 35.29 38.61 2.80
CA ASN A 486 35.06 40.01 3.02
C ASN A 486 36.43 40.70 3.16
N THR A 487 37.11 40.91 2.07
CA THR A 487 38.25 41.83 1.95
C THR A 487 37.76 42.98 1.05
N THR A 488 36.98 43.88 1.63
CA THR A 488 36.95 45.32 1.23
C THR A 488 36.37 46.10 2.40
N ALA A 489 37.22 46.31 3.40
CA ALA A 489 37.07 47.47 4.27
C ALA A 489 38.40 48.20 4.17
N LEU A 490 38.41 49.23 3.36
CA LEU A 490 39.23 50.44 3.52
C LEU A 490 38.42 51.64 2.96
#